data_0134c1a48f013f20c30503c2c43e1075
#
_entry.id   0134c1a48f013f20c30503c2c43e1075
#
_cell.length_a   1.000
_cell.length_b   1.000
_cell.length_c   1.000
_cell.angle_alpha   90.00
_cell.angle_beta   90.00
_cell.angle_gamma   90.00
#
_symmetry.space_group_name_H-M   'P 1'
#
loop_
_entity.id
_entity.type
_entity.pdbx_description
1 polymer ?
#
loop_
_entity_poly.entity_id
_entity_poly.type
_entity_poly.pdbx_seq_one_letter_code
_entity_poly.pdbx_strand_id
1 'polypeptide(L)'
;WTPAIEAQFIAPIVSDDTYGLGWRRAGARSNYAPFGHYASNQAFGHTGWTGTLTLIDPKYDLAIVLLTNKKHSQYKDGKFAGDAFATGSYKQIVDLIYQSLDNNTKSININ
;
A
#
# COMPACT_ATOMS: atom_id res chain seq x y z
N TRP A 1 0.86 16.88 17.04
CA TRP A 1 0.23 16.84 15.71
C TRP A 1 -1.21 17.30 15.81
N THR A 2 -1.64 18.13 14.88
CA THR A 2 -3.04 18.52 14.74
C THR A 2 -3.60 17.91 13.45
N PRO A 3 -4.92 17.68 13.34
CA PRO A 3 -5.52 17.16 12.11
C PRO A 3 -5.20 18.02 10.87
N ALA A 4 -5.04 19.33 11.05
CA ALA A 4 -4.68 20.25 9.96
C ALA A 4 -3.25 20.02 9.45
N ILE A 5 -2.30 19.72 10.33
CA ILE A 5 -0.92 19.38 9.96
C ILE A 5 -0.89 18.02 9.26
N GLU A 6 -1.59 17.02 9.80
CA GLU A 6 -1.69 15.69 9.22
C GLU A 6 -2.23 15.75 7.78
N ALA A 7 -3.31 16.48 7.58
CA ALA A 7 -3.90 16.69 6.25
C ALA A 7 -2.90 17.27 5.23
N GLN A 8 -1.99 18.17 5.66
CA GLN A 8 -0.97 18.74 4.78
C GLN A 8 0.06 17.70 4.32
N PHE A 9 0.42 16.75 5.17
CA PHE A 9 1.36 15.66 4.80
C PHE A 9 0.77 14.73 3.75
N ILE A 10 -0.55 14.51 3.78
CA ILE A 10 -1.25 13.59 2.90
C ILE A 10 -1.77 14.28 1.64
N ALA A 11 -1.95 15.60 1.67
CA ALA A 11 -2.44 16.37 0.53
C ALA A 11 -1.56 16.17 -0.72
N PRO A 12 -2.15 16.16 -1.94
CA PRO A 12 -1.37 16.08 -3.17
C PRO A 12 -0.44 17.28 -3.31
N ILE A 13 0.78 17.05 -3.77
CA ILE A 13 1.66 18.15 -4.15
C ILE A 13 1.25 18.71 -5.53
N VAL A 14 1.49 19.98 -5.75
CA VAL A 14 1.02 20.70 -6.97
C VAL A 14 1.56 20.10 -8.26
N SER A 15 2.79 19.58 -8.24
CA SER A 15 3.46 19.03 -9.42
C SER A 15 3.14 17.56 -9.69
N ASP A 16 2.67 16.81 -8.69
CA ASP A 16 2.39 15.38 -8.81
C ASP A 16 1.33 14.96 -7.78
N ASP A 17 0.11 14.73 -8.24
CA ASP A 17 -1.02 14.32 -7.39
C ASP A 17 -0.91 12.89 -6.83
N THR A 18 0.08 12.13 -7.30
CA THR A 18 0.38 10.80 -6.77
C THR A 18 1.27 10.83 -5.52
N TYR A 19 1.74 12.02 -5.13
CA TYR A 19 2.55 12.24 -3.94
C TYR A 19 1.93 13.24 -2.96
N GLY A 20 2.10 12.95 -1.66
CA GLY A 20 2.08 13.93 -0.58
C GLY A 20 3.51 14.23 -0.11
N LEU A 21 3.66 14.77 1.09
CA LEU A 21 4.97 15.00 1.69
C LEU A 21 5.56 13.67 2.22
N GLY A 22 6.36 13.01 1.39
CA GLY A 22 6.99 11.73 1.72
C GLY A 22 6.11 10.49 1.58
N TRP A 23 4.88 10.64 1.08
CA TRP A 23 3.93 9.54 0.88
C TRP A 23 3.56 9.38 -0.59
N ARG A 24 3.44 8.16 -1.05
CA ARG A 24 2.68 7.81 -2.23
C ARG A 24 1.20 7.82 -1.90
N ARG A 25 0.37 8.19 -2.86
CA ARG A 25 -1.09 8.26 -2.73
C ARG A 25 -1.75 7.36 -3.76
N ALA A 26 -2.84 6.72 -3.38
CA ALA A 26 -3.78 6.09 -4.30
C ALA A 26 -4.66 7.21 -4.89
N GLY A 27 -4.09 8.05 -5.72
CA GLY A 27 -4.80 9.19 -6.29
C GLY A 27 -5.71 8.82 -7.45
N ALA A 28 -6.56 9.76 -7.89
CA ALA A 28 -7.57 9.56 -8.93
C ALA A 28 -7.01 9.19 -10.31
N ARG A 29 -5.72 9.37 -10.57
CA ARG A 29 -5.10 9.17 -11.90
C ARG A 29 -4.20 7.97 -12.03
N SER A 30 -3.64 7.44 -10.94
CA SER A 30 -2.84 6.22 -10.99
C SER A 30 -2.87 5.53 -9.64
N ASN A 31 -3.44 4.34 -9.59
CA ASN A 31 -3.23 3.47 -8.45
C ASN A 31 -1.74 3.12 -8.40
N TYR A 32 -1.07 3.53 -7.33
CA TYR A 32 0.28 3.06 -7.08
C TYR A 32 0.25 1.53 -6.96
N ALA A 33 0.84 0.84 -7.93
CA ALA A 33 0.71 -0.61 -8.09
C ALA A 33 0.92 -1.43 -6.80
N PRO A 34 1.85 -1.08 -5.89
CA PRO A 34 2.00 -1.76 -4.61
C PRO A 34 0.77 -1.74 -3.69
N PHE A 35 -0.16 -0.82 -3.87
CA PHE A 35 -1.38 -0.73 -3.05
C PHE A 35 -2.50 -1.67 -3.49
N GLY A 36 -2.32 -2.41 -4.57
CA GLY A 36 -3.31 -3.36 -5.06
C GLY A 36 -4.47 -2.71 -5.81
N HIS A 37 -5.53 -3.48 -6.01
CA HIS A 37 -6.72 -3.04 -6.74
C HIS A 37 -7.82 -2.46 -5.84
N TYR A 38 -7.81 -2.82 -4.54
CA TYR A 38 -8.91 -2.54 -3.62
C TYR A 38 -8.66 -1.36 -2.70
N ALA A 39 -7.42 -0.82 -2.67
CA ALA A 39 -7.12 0.38 -1.91
C ALA A 39 -8.01 1.53 -2.36
N SER A 40 -8.56 2.27 -1.39
CA SER A 40 -9.38 3.44 -1.70
C SER A 40 -8.53 4.58 -2.26
N ASN A 41 -9.19 5.56 -2.86
CA ASN A 41 -8.51 6.79 -3.31
C ASN A 41 -8.00 7.68 -2.15
N GLN A 42 -8.34 7.35 -0.91
CA GLN A 42 -7.82 8.00 0.30
C GLN A 42 -6.55 7.32 0.82
N ALA A 43 -6.22 6.13 0.31
CA ALA A 43 -5.07 5.38 0.78
C ALA A 43 -3.75 6.09 0.45
N PHE A 44 -2.82 6.00 1.38
CA PHE A 44 -1.46 6.50 1.23
C PHE A 44 -0.47 5.57 1.91
N GLY A 45 0.79 5.67 1.55
CA GLY A 45 1.82 4.80 2.08
C GLY A 45 3.12 4.93 1.32
N HIS A 46 4.04 4.02 1.54
CA HIS A 46 5.31 3.97 0.82
C HIS A 46 5.92 2.56 0.82
N THR A 47 6.72 2.27 -0.19
CA THR A 47 7.55 1.06 -0.22
C THR A 47 8.98 1.38 0.16
N GLY A 48 9.63 0.45 0.88
CA GLY A 48 11.07 0.50 1.12
C GLY A 48 11.85 -0.31 0.09
N TRP A 49 13.10 0.10 -0.18
CA TRP A 49 13.95 -0.53 -1.19
C TRP A 49 14.19 -2.04 -0.94
N THR A 50 14.32 -2.44 0.32
CA THR A 50 14.57 -3.83 0.69
C THR A 50 13.37 -4.75 0.51
N GLY A 51 12.17 -4.21 0.38
CA GLY A 51 10.95 -5.00 0.22
C GLY A 51 9.90 -4.74 1.28
N THR A 52 9.95 -3.64 2.00
CA THR A 52 8.92 -3.25 2.95
C THR A 52 7.80 -2.45 2.29
N LEU A 53 6.62 -2.49 2.87
CA LEU A 53 5.47 -1.67 2.49
C LEU A 53 4.78 -1.17 3.76
N THR A 54 4.41 0.09 3.77
CA THR A 54 3.39 0.64 4.67
C THR A 54 2.26 1.20 3.83
N LEU A 55 1.01 0.86 4.17
CA LEU A 55 -0.19 1.40 3.56
C LEU A 55 -1.18 1.74 4.66
N ILE A 56 -1.77 2.92 4.60
CA ILE A 56 -2.84 3.39 5.48
C ILE A 56 -4.03 3.74 4.61
N ASP A 57 -5.19 3.19 4.92
CA ASP A 57 -6.43 3.46 4.20
C ASP A 57 -7.52 3.92 5.17
N PRO A 58 -7.72 5.24 5.32
CA PRO A 58 -8.69 5.80 6.24
C PRO A 58 -10.14 5.38 5.95
N LYS A 59 -10.47 5.07 4.69
CA LYS A 59 -11.81 4.62 4.33
C LYS A 59 -12.20 3.30 4.99
N TYR A 60 -11.21 2.43 5.22
CA TYR A 60 -11.43 1.09 5.79
C TYR A 60 -10.92 0.99 7.23
N ASP A 61 -10.46 2.10 7.84
CA ASP A 61 -9.78 2.11 9.13
C ASP A 61 -8.65 1.06 9.18
N LEU A 62 -7.89 0.97 8.11
CA LEU A 62 -6.92 -0.10 7.85
C LEU A 62 -5.50 0.45 7.78
N ALA A 63 -4.58 -0.21 8.48
CA ALA A 63 -3.15 -0.03 8.30
C ALA A 63 -2.50 -1.39 7.99
N ILE A 64 -1.71 -1.43 6.91
CA ILE A 64 -0.94 -2.60 6.50
C ILE A 64 0.54 -2.27 6.62
N VAL A 65 1.26 -3.09 7.35
CA VAL A 65 2.73 -3.07 7.42
C VAL A 65 3.27 -4.42 6.97
N LEU A 66 3.94 -4.45 5.83
CA LEU A 66 4.56 -5.64 5.29
C LEU A 66 6.08 -5.52 5.42
N LEU A 67 6.68 -6.39 6.20
CA LEU A 67 8.12 -6.41 6.45
C LEU A 67 8.74 -7.62 5.74
N THR A 68 9.38 -7.37 4.62
CA THR A 68 10.13 -8.39 3.87
C THR A 68 11.54 -7.91 3.57
N ASN A 69 12.43 -8.82 3.24
CA ASN A 69 13.74 -8.51 2.74
C ASN A 69 14.02 -9.26 1.44
N LYS A 70 13.29 -8.91 0.39
CA LYS A 70 13.43 -9.54 -0.93
C LYS A 70 14.80 -9.31 -1.56
N LYS A 71 15.53 -8.28 -1.10
CA LYS A 71 16.90 -8.01 -1.55
C LYS A 71 17.93 -8.93 -0.90
N HIS A 72 17.58 -9.62 0.19
CA HIS A 72 18.38 -10.73 0.73
C HIS A 72 18.16 -12.01 -0.09
N SER A 73 18.48 -11.95 -1.37
CA SER A 73 18.33 -13.03 -2.34
C SER A 73 19.40 -12.93 -3.41
N GLN A 74 19.61 -14.02 -4.13
CA GLN A 74 20.61 -14.05 -5.20
C GLN A 74 20.31 -12.96 -6.26
N TYR A 75 21.34 -12.22 -6.63
CA TYR A 75 21.26 -11.25 -7.73
C TYR A 75 21.77 -11.90 -9.01
N LYS A 76 20.95 -11.94 -10.04
CA LYS A 76 21.28 -12.51 -11.35
C LYS A 76 20.52 -11.76 -12.46
N ASP A 77 21.19 -11.53 -13.58
CA ASP A 77 20.60 -10.91 -14.78
C ASP A 77 19.90 -9.55 -14.49
N GLY A 78 20.54 -8.74 -13.64
CA GLY A 78 20.01 -7.40 -13.31
C GLY A 78 18.86 -7.38 -12.29
N LYS A 79 18.50 -8.53 -11.70
CA LYS A 79 17.35 -8.67 -10.78
C LYS A 79 17.72 -9.47 -9.54
N PHE A 80 17.00 -9.21 -8.45
CA PHE A 80 17.02 -10.07 -7.28
C PHE A 80 16.00 -11.20 -7.43
N ALA A 81 16.35 -12.43 -7.08
CA ALA A 81 15.43 -13.57 -7.11
C ALA A 81 14.17 -13.31 -6.27
N GLY A 82 14.30 -12.58 -5.14
CA GLY A 82 13.21 -12.20 -4.29
C GLY A 82 12.16 -11.27 -4.94
N ASP A 83 12.50 -10.63 -6.06
CA ASP A 83 11.52 -9.82 -6.80
C ASP A 83 10.43 -10.69 -7.46
N ALA A 84 10.70 -11.96 -7.71
CA ALA A 84 9.77 -12.94 -8.26
C ALA A 84 8.97 -13.69 -7.19
N PHE A 85 9.32 -13.57 -5.91
CA PHE A 85 8.59 -14.23 -4.83
C PHE A 85 7.21 -13.61 -4.61
N ALA A 86 6.24 -14.39 -4.14
CA ALA A 86 4.91 -13.88 -3.78
C ALA A 86 4.99 -12.73 -2.78
N THR A 87 5.90 -12.79 -1.82
CA THR A 87 6.20 -11.72 -0.87
C THR A 87 6.85 -10.49 -1.51
N GLY A 88 7.38 -10.60 -2.71
CA GLY A 88 7.85 -9.49 -3.54
C GLY A 88 6.73 -8.78 -4.30
N SER A 89 5.59 -9.43 -4.43
CA SER A 89 4.40 -8.91 -5.10
C SER A 89 3.44 -8.28 -4.09
N TYR A 90 3.72 -7.06 -3.63
CA TYR A 90 2.89 -6.34 -2.66
C TYR A 90 1.42 -6.32 -3.03
N LYS A 91 1.12 -6.08 -4.31
CA LYS A 91 -0.23 -6.00 -4.85
C LYS A 91 -1.07 -7.21 -4.50
N GLN A 92 -0.55 -8.42 -4.69
CA GLN A 92 -1.28 -9.66 -4.40
C GLN A 92 -1.57 -9.81 -2.90
N ILE A 93 -0.60 -9.50 -2.05
CA ILE A 93 -0.75 -9.58 -0.59
C ILE A 93 -1.78 -8.56 -0.11
N VAL A 94 -1.68 -7.33 -0.58
CA VAL A 94 -2.61 -6.26 -0.23
C VAL A 94 -4.03 -6.60 -0.69
N ASP A 95 -4.20 -7.10 -1.92
CA ASP A 95 -5.51 -7.51 -2.44
C ASP A 95 -6.15 -8.61 -1.58
N LEU A 96 -5.38 -9.61 -1.14
CA LEU A 96 -5.88 -10.66 -0.25
C LEU A 96 -6.34 -10.12 1.11
N ILE A 97 -5.64 -9.13 1.66
CA ILE A 97 -6.04 -8.48 2.92
C ILE A 97 -7.38 -7.78 2.74
N TYR A 98 -7.56 -6.97 1.70
CA TYR A 98 -8.84 -6.30 1.43
C TYR A 98 -9.98 -7.29 1.21
N GLN A 99 -9.75 -8.36 0.46
CA GLN A 99 -10.75 -9.41 0.24
C GLN A 99 -11.17 -10.11 1.53
N SER A 100 -10.25 -10.27 2.49
CA SER A 100 -10.58 -10.85 3.79
C SER A 100 -11.49 -9.97 4.63
N LEU A 101 -11.38 -8.64 4.51
CA LEU A 101 -12.27 -7.70 5.19
C LEU A 101 -13.71 -7.80 4.66
N ASP A 102 -13.87 -7.86 3.34
CA ASP A 102 -15.20 -7.99 2.70
C ASP A 102 -15.91 -9.30 3.10
N ASN A 103 -15.19 -10.39 3.24
CA ASN A 103 -15.74 -11.67 3.66
C ASN A 103 -16.18 -11.66 5.13
N ASN A 104 -15.46 -10.97 6.00
CA ASN A 104 -15.84 -10.83 7.41
C ASN A 104 -17.08 -9.96 7.60
N THR A 105 -17.26 -8.92 6.80
CA THR A 105 -18.45 -8.06 6.85
C THR A 105 -19.71 -8.81 6.41
N LYS A 106 -19.60 -9.75 5.49
CA LYS A 106 -20.73 -10.60 5.04
C LYS A 106 -21.13 -11.66 6.07
N SER A 107 -20.19 -12.15 6.87
CA SER A 107 -20.49 -13.16 7.92
C SER A 107 -21.12 -12.56 9.19
N ILE A 108 -20.99 -11.25 9.42
CA ILE A 108 -21.60 -10.58 10.59
C ILE A 108 -23.08 -10.23 10.36
N ASN A 109 -23.55 -10.19 9.11
CA ASN A 109 -24.92 -9.84 8.75
C ASN A 109 -25.88 -11.04 8.64
N ILE A 110 -25.53 -12.22 9.18
CA ILE A 110 -26.35 -13.44 9.15
C ILE A 110 -26.90 -13.80 10.56
N ASN A 111 -27.11 -12.82 11.42
CA ASN A 111 -27.82 -13.05 12.70
C ASN A 111 -28.96 -12.07 12.86
#